data_0f16a2a0285d84d61c3a5b249c3eca51
#
_entry.id   0f16a2a0285d84d61c3a5b249c3eca51
#
_cell.length_a   1.000
_cell.length_b   1.000
_cell.length_c   1.000
_cell.angle_alpha   90.00
_cell.angle_beta   90.00
_cell.angle_gamma   90.00
#
_symmetry.space_group_name_H-M   'P 1'
#
loop_
_entity.id
_entity.type
_entity.pdbx_description
1 polymer ?
#
loop_
_entity_poly.entity_id
_entity_poly.type
_entity_poly.pdbx_seq_one_letter_code
_entity_poly.pdbx_strand_id
1 'polypeptide(L)'
;PYCSRSPTDPDFGVASMAIFAGLLTFVSTLLALALRRLFRLLRRRAPDPAAAAGFFHPYTNDGGGGERVLWCAVRAVQDLCPDLPCAVFTGDADASPDGLAARALDRFGVRLLRPPQVVHL
;
A
#
# COMPACT_ATOMS: atom_id res chain seq x y z
N PRO A 1 -30.20 40.94 -48.51
CA PRO A 1 -30.77 40.15 -47.46
C PRO A 1 -29.73 39.70 -46.47
N TYR A 2 -29.55 40.49 -45.41
CA TYR A 2 -28.66 40.11 -44.30
C TYR A 2 -29.49 39.16 -43.40
N CYS A 3 -29.12 37.88 -43.41
CA CYS A 3 -29.65 36.92 -42.50
C CYS A 3 -28.95 37.15 -41.15
N SER A 4 -29.57 37.87 -40.21
CA SER A 4 -29.15 38.03 -38.84
C SER A 4 -29.19 36.64 -38.17
N ARG A 5 -28.05 36.01 -37.94
CA ARG A 5 -27.97 34.81 -37.14
C ARG A 5 -28.19 35.18 -35.68
N SER A 6 -29.34 34.77 -35.18
CA SER A 6 -29.78 35.02 -33.82
C SER A 6 -28.89 34.26 -32.84
N PRO A 7 -28.49 34.82 -31.67
CA PRO A 7 -27.60 34.16 -30.72
C PRO A 7 -28.30 33.09 -29.87
N THR A 8 -29.45 32.56 -30.34
CA THR A 8 -30.27 31.54 -29.65
C THR A 8 -30.26 30.18 -30.36
N ASP A 9 -29.20 29.86 -31.13
CA ASP A 9 -29.05 28.51 -31.67
C ASP A 9 -28.76 27.52 -30.51
N PRO A 10 -29.58 26.48 -30.31
CA PRO A 10 -29.42 25.49 -29.23
C PRO A 10 -28.11 24.70 -29.33
N ASP A 11 -27.53 24.64 -30.53
CA ASP A 11 -26.26 23.97 -30.80
C ASP A 11 -25.05 24.67 -30.17
N PHE A 12 -25.11 25.98 -29.92
CA PHE A 12 -24.03 26.72 -29.29
C PHE A 12 -23.94 26.41 -27.77
N GLY A 13 -25.05 26.21 -27.11
CA GLY A 13 -25.12 25.82 -25.69
C GLY A 13 -24.56 24.41 -25.45
N VAL A 14 -24.93 23.46 -26.33
CA VAL A 14 -24.49 22.06 -26.22
C VAL A 14 -22.98 21.93 -26.50
N ALA A 15 -22.47 22.62 -27.52
CA ALA A 15 -21.05 22.63 -27.83
C ALA A 15 -20.21 23.24 -26.69
N SER A 16 -20.70 24.33 -26.08
CA SER A 16 -20.03 24.96 -24.93
C SER A 16 -19.99 24.04 -23.72
N MET A 17 -21.11 23.38 -23.39
CA MET A 17 -21.18 22.42 -22.29
C MET A 17 -20.25 21.21 -22.51
N ALA A 18 -20.14 20.69 -23.74
CA ALA A 18 -19.27 19.59 -24.07
C ALA A 18 -17.79 19.98 -23.90
N ILE A 19 -17.41 21.19 -24.28
CA ILE A 19 -16.04 21.71 -24.08
C ILE A 19 -15.73 21.86 -22.59
N PHE A 20 -16.65 22.41 -21.79
CA PHE A 20 -16.46 22.54 -20.34
C PHE A 20 -16.34 21.18 -19.66
N ALA A 21 -17.18 20.20 -20.03
CA ALA A 21 -17.11 18.84 -19.51
C ALA A 21 -15.76 18.17 -19.88
N GLY A 22 -15.31 18.33 -21.11
CA GLY A 22 -14.00 17.83 -21.58
C GLY A 22 -12.83 18.44 -20.82
N LEU A 23 -12.88 19.75 -20.57
CA LEU A 23 -11.85 20.45 -19.82
C LEU A 23 -11.81 19.98 -18.35
N LEU A 24 -12.98 19.81 -17.74
CA LEU A 24 -13.10 19.36 -16.36
C LEU A 24 -12.55 17.93 -16.19
N THR A 25 -12.88 17.02 -17.10
CA THR A 25 -12.35 15.64 -17.07
C THR A 25 -10.85 15.61 -17.31
N PHE A 26 -10.33 16.44 -18.21
CA PHE A 26 -8.88 16.55 -18.45
C PHE A 26 -8.13 17.07 -17.23
N VAL A 27 -8.62 18.13 -16.59
CA VAL A 27 -8.01 18.69 -15.36
C VAL A 27 -8.06 17.68 -14.23
N SER A 28 -9.19 16.96 -14.04
CA SER A 28 -9.32 15.96 -12.99
C SER A 28 -8.36 14.77 -13.18
N THR A 29 -8.16 14.32 -14.42
CA THR A 29 -7.19 13.25 -14.73
C THR A 29 -5.75 13.69 -14.48
N LEU A 30 -5.38 14.91 -14.88
CA LEU A 30 -4.05 15.45 -14.60
C LEU A 30 -3.79 15.58 -13.09
N LEU A 31 -4.79 16.07 -12.34
CA LEU A 31 -4.70 16.17 -10.89
C LEU A 31 -4.53 14.79 -10.23
N ALA A 32 -5.32 13.80 -10.67
CA ALA A 32 -5.22 12.43 -10.17
C ALA A 32 -3.83 11.82 -10.45
N LEU A 33 -3.27 12.06 -11.64
CA LEU A 33 -1.92 11.60 -11.98
C LEU A 33 -0.84 12.32 -11.17
N ALA A 34 -0.99 13.63 -10.95
CA ALA A 34 -0.08 14.41 -10.12
C ALA A 34 -0.10 13.93 -8.67
N LEU A 35 -1.30 13.70 -8.09
CA LEU A 35 -1.45 13.16 -6.74
C LEU A 35 -0.87 11.75 -6.63
N ARG A 36 -1.07 10.88 -7.63
CA ARG A 36 -0.44 9.55 -7.66
C ARG A 36 1.08 9.64 -7.69
N ARG A 37 1.65 10.54 -8.48
CA ARG A 37 3.10 10.77 -8.53
C ARG A 37 3.63 11.32 -7.22
N LEU A 38 2.96 12.32 -6.65
CA LEU A 38 3.31 12.89 -5.34
C LEU A 38 3.27 11.82 -4.26
N PHE A 39 2.22 10.99 -4.22
CA PHE A 39 2.09 9.91 -3.25
C PHE A 39 3.19 8.85 -3.41
N ARG A 40 3.59 8.54 -4.66
CA ARG A 40 4.73 7.64 -4.92
C ARG A 40 6.06 8.25 -4.47
N LEU A 41 6.26 9.55 -4.67
CA LEU A 41 7.47 10.25 -4.23
C LEU A 41 7.55 10.34 -2.71
N LEU A 42 6.41 10.60 -2.04
CA LEU A 42 6.34 10.61 -0.57
C LEU A 42 6.57 9.20 0.02
N ARG A 43 6.05 8.15 -0.65
CA ARG A 43 6.34 6.75 -0.26
C ARG A 43 7.78 6.33 -0.53
N ARG A 44 8.46 6.95 -1.51
CA ARG A 44 9.88 6.70 -1.81
C ARG A 44 10.83 7.47 -0.89
N ARG A 45 10.32 8.18 0.11
CA ARG A 45 11.17 8.67 1.17
C ARG A 45 11.85 7.44 1.77
N ALA A 46 13.17 7.34 1.56
CA ALA A 46 13.97 6.23 2.06
C ALA A 46 13.57 6.01 3.53
N PRO A 47 13.25 4.77 3.94
CA PRO A 47 13.01 4.51 5.35
C PRO A 47 14.21 5.04 6.12
N ASP A 48 13.96 5.72 7.23
CA ASP A 48 15.00 6.08 8.18
C ASP A 48 15.88 4.84 8.38
N PRO A 49 17.21 4.91 8.23
CA PRO A 49 18.08 3.75 8.43
C PRO A 49 17.91 3.09 9.80
N ALA A 50 17.32 3.80 10.75
CA ALA A 50 16.90 3.27 12.05
C ALA A 50 15.47 2.74 12.08
N ALA A 51 14.69 2.87 11.01
CA ALA A 51 13.31 2.40 10.98
C ALA A 51 13.24 0.89 10.77
N ALA A 52 12.44 0.22 11.59
CA ALA A 52 12.08 -1.17 11.46
C ALA A 52 10.56 -1.33 11.62
N ALA A 53 9.95 -2.30 10.94
CA ALA A 53 8.57 -2.67 11.17
C ALA A 53 8.50 -3.63 12.35
N GLY A 54 7.94 -3.19 13.48
CA GLY A 54 7.74 -4.00 14.68
C GLY A 54 6.36 -4.65 14.71
N PHE A 55 6.32 -5.95 14.96
CA PHE A 55 5.09 -6.73 15.14
C PHE A 55 5.09 -7.33 16.54
N PHE A 56 4.03 -7.09 17.28
CA PHE A 56 3.86 -7.66 18.61
C PHE A 56 2.90 -8.85 18.56
N HIS A 57 3.37 -10.01 18.96
CA HIS A 57 2.54 -11.20 19.13
C HIS A 57 3.01 -12.03 20.31
N PRO A 58 2.21 -12.16 21.38
CA PRO A 58 2.67 -12.76 22.63
C PRO A 58 3.10 -14.23 22.46
N TYR A 59 2.41 -14.98 21.61
CA TYR A 59 2.65 -16.39 21.41
C TYR A 59 2.76 -16.71 19.91
N THR A 60 3.95 -17.09 19.49
CA THR A 60 4.25 -17.43 18.07
C THR A 60 4.23 -18.92 17.79
N ASN A 61 3.73 -19.74 18.73
CA ASN A 61 3.73 -21.20 18.66
C ASN A 61 2.34 -21.84 18.73
N ASP A 62 1.28 -21.06 18.87
CA ASP A 62 -0.08 -21.58 19.10
C ASP A 62 -0.76 -22.10 17.83
N GLY A 63 -0.35 -21.68 16.66
CA GLY A 63 -0.95 -22.09 15.37
C GLY A 63 -2.32 -21.48 15.11
N GLY A 64 -2.68 -20.40 15.81
CA GLY A 64 -3.99 -19.76 15.72
C GLY A 64 -4.13 -18.79 14.54
N GLY A 65 -5.35 -18.29 14.35
CA GLY A 65 -5.68 -17.32 13.30
C GLY A 65 -4.90 -16.00 13.42
N GLY A 66 -4.59 -15.56 14.62
CA GLY A 66 -3.78 -14.38 14.90
C GLY A 66 -2.36 -14.49 14.35
N GLU A 67 -1.77 -15.67 14.51
CA GLU A 67 -0.44 -15.97 13.95
C GLU A 67 -0.43 -15.94 12.43
N ARG A 68 -1.49 -16.46 11.80
CA ARG A 68 -1.64 -16.37 10.34
C ARG A 68 -1.69 -14.91 9.86
N VAL A 69 -2.44 -14.06 10.56
CA VAL A 69 -2.51 -12.61 10.24
C VAL A 69 -1.14 -11.97 10.40
N LEU A 70 -0.40 -12.30 11.47
CA LEU A 70 0.96 -11.83 11.69
C LEU A 70 1.86 -12.13 10.48
N TRP A 71 1.92 -13.39 10.05
CA TRP A 71 2.81 -13.80 8.96
C TRP A 71 2.40 -13.19 7.61
N CYS A 72 1.10 -13.05 7.35
CA CYS A 72 0.62 -12.33 6.16
C CYS A 72 1.03 -10.85 6.21
N ALA A 73 0.97 -10.21 7.38
CA ALA A 73 1.37 -8.82 7.55
C ALA A 73 2.90 -8.62 7.37
N VAL A 74 3.71 -9.48 8.00
CA VAL A 74 5.17 -9.49 7.82
C VAL A 74 5.53 -9.65 6.34
N ARG A 75 4.91 -10.62 5.65
CA ARG A 75 5.12 -10.85 4.22
C ARG A 75 4.73 -9.63 3.38
N ALA A 76 3.58 -9.03 3.65
CA ALA A 76 3.11 -7.84 2.93
C ALA A 76 4.06 -6.65 3.09
N VAL A 77 4.61 -6.44 4.29
CA VAL A 77 5.62 -5.39 4.52
C VAL A 77 6.90 -5.69 3.76
N GLN A 78 7.38 -6.93 3.75
CA GLN A 78 8.56 -7.32 3.00
C GLN A 78 8.40 -7.14 1.49
N ASP A 79 7.19 -7.38 0.95
CA ASP A 79 6.89 -7.16 -0.47
C ASP A 79 6.80 -5.66 -0.82
N LEU A 80 6.20 -4.86 0.06
CA LEU A 80 6.01 -3.42 -0.17
C LEU A 80 7.27 -2.58 0.09
N CYS A 81 8.05 -2.99 1.08
CA CYS A 81 9.24 -2.28 1.55
C CYS A 81 10.40 -3.29 1.73
N PRO A 82 11.06 -3.74 0.64
CA PRO A 82 12.09 -4.79 0.71
C PRO A 82 13.27 -4.44 1.63
N ASP A 83 13.58 -3.17 1.76
CA ASP A 83 14.73 -2.69 2.55
C ASP A 83 14.39 -2.49 4.03
N LEU A 84 13.10 -2.56 4.41
CA LEU A 84 12.67 -2.33 5.78
C LEU A 84 12.80 -3.62 6.59
N PRO A 85 13.67 -3.67 7.64
CA PRO A 85 13.76 -4.82 8.51
C PRO A 85 12.46 -5.02 9.29
N CYS A 86 12.06 -6.28 9.47
CA CYS A 86 10.91 -6.67 10.27
C CYS A 86 11.38 -7.29 11.59
N ALA A 87 10.82 -6.86 12.71
CA ALA A 87 11.08 -7.41 14.02
C ALA A 87 9.77 -7.95 14.62
N VAL A 88 9.83 -9.14 15.21
CA VAL A 88 8.71 -9.76 15.93
C VAL A 88 9.04 -9.79 17.41
N PHE A 89 8.19 -9.14 18.20
CA PHE A 89 8.26 -9.11 19.65
C PHE A 89 7.38 -10.24 20.19
N THR A 90 7.97 -11.19 20.92
CA THR A 90 7.27 -12.36 21.43
C THR A 90 7.72 -12.73 22.86
N GLY A 91 6.81 -13.34 23.61
CA GLY A 91 7.10 -13.94 24.90
C GLY A 91 7.61 -15.39 24.83
N ASP A 92 7.65 -15.98 23.62
CA ASP A 92 8.15 -17.34 23.45
C ASP A 92 9.68 -17.36 23.50
N ALA A 93 10.24 -17.95 24.55
CA ALA A 93 11.69 -18.03 24.74
C ALA A 93 12.42 -18.85 23.66
N ASP A 94 11.72 -19.80 23.04
CA ASP A 94 12.27 -20.71 22.02
C ASP A 94 12.15 -20.17 20.60
N ALA A 95 11.61 -18.95 20.43
CA ALA A 95 11.43 -18.35 19.12
C ALA A 95 12.79 -17.98 18.52
N SER A 96 13.06 -18.50 17.32
CA SER A 96 14.22 -18.13 16.52
C SER A 96 13.79 -17.61 15.15
N PRO A 97 14.59 -16.72 14.50
CA PRO A 97 14.25 -16.17 13.19
C PRO A 97 13.92 -17.24 12.15
N ASP A 98 14.77 -18.23 12.03
CA ASP A 98 14.60 -19.32 11.05
C ASP A 98 13.45 -20.26 11.44
N GLY A 99 13.28 -20.53 12.73
CA GLY A 99 12.17 -21.34 13.25
C GLY A 99 10.81 -20.68 13.00
N LEU A 100 10.71 -19.36 13.14
CA LEU A 100 9.50 -18.61 12.82
C LEU A 100 9.20 -18.61 11.32
N ALA A 101 10.21 -18.43 10.48
CA ALA A 101 10.04 -18.47 9.02
C ALA A 101 9.62 -19.89 8.54
N ALA A 102 10.19 -20.94 9.08
CA ALA A 102 9.80 -22.31 8.79
C ALA A 102 8.34 -22.58 9.21
N ARG A 103 7.94 -22.17 10.43
CA ARG A 103 6.55 -22.33 10.92
C ARG A 103 5.53 -21.55 10.10
N ALA A 104 5.88 -20.32 9.67
CA ALA A 104 5.03 -19.53 8.80
C ALA A 104 4.73 -20.27 7.49
N LEU A 105 5.73 -20.94 6.92
CA LEU A 105 5.58 -21.73 5.71
C LEU A 105 4.78 -23.02 5.96
N ASP A 106 5.18 -23.82 6.96
CA ASP A 106 4.63 -25.16 7.19
C ASP A 106 3.17 -25.13 7.66
N ARG A 107 2.84 -24.22 8.57
CA ARG A 107 1.48 -24.15 9.16
C ARG A 107 0.51 -23.31 8.36
N PHE A 108 0.99 -22.22 7.74
CA PHE A 108 0.13 -21.22 7.11
C PHE A 108 0.35 -21.06 5.63
N GLY A 109 1.36 -21.73 5.04
CA GLY A 109 1.72 -21.60 3.64
C GLY A 109 2.30 -20.22 3.28
N VAL A 110 2.71 -19.43 4.29
CA VAL A 110 3.25 -18.08 4.09
C VAL A 110 4.77 -18.15 4.01
N ARG A 111 5.30 -17.96 2.81
CA ARG A 111 6.75 -17.89 2.59
C ARG A 111 7.23 -16.47 2.83
N LEU A 112 8.00 -16.27 3.88
CA LEU A 112 8.68 -15.00 4.14
C LEU A 112 9.87 -14.83 3.19
N LEU A 113 10.15 -13.58 2.77
CA LEU A 113 11.31 -13.28 1.90
C LEU A 113 12.63 -13.37 2.67
N ARG A 114 12.58 -13.06 3.95
CA ARG A 114 13.70 -13.16 4.88
C ARG A 114 13.17 -13.44 6.29
N PRO A 115 13.95 -14.13 7.13
CA PRO A 115 13.58 -14.32 8.52
C PRO A 115 13.45 -12.97 9.24
N PRO A 116 12.40 -12.77 10.08
CA PRO A 116 12.27 -11.57 10.88
C PRO A 116 13.26 -11.60 12.04
N GLN A 117 13.63 -10.43 12.56
CA GLN A 117 14.35 -10.34 13.82
C GLN A 117 13.39 -10.76 14.95
N VAL A 118 13.92 -11.47 15.96
CA VAL A 118 13.14 -11.86 17.14
C VAL A 118 13.60 -11.05 18.33
N VAL A 119 12.65 -10.45 19.03
CA VAL A 119 12.87 -9.72 20.28
C VAL A 119 12.04 -10.41 21.36
N HIS A 120 12.71 -11.02 22.31
CA HIS A 120 12.07 -11.65 23.46
C HIS A 120 11.67 -10.58 24.49
N LEU A 121 10.46 -10.74 25.05
CA LEU A 121 9.87 -9.85 26.05
C LEU A 121 10.05 -10.41 27.46
#